data_cf6e40625b334ec988562f1e367bb938
#
_entry.id   cf6e40625b334ec988562f1e367bb938
#
_cell.length_a   1.000
_cell.length_b   1.000
_cell.length_c   1.000
_cell.angle_alpha   90.00
_cell.angle_beta   90.00
_cell.angle_gamma   90.00
#
_symmetry.space_group_name_H-M   'P 1'
#
loop_
_entity.id
_entity.type
_entity.pdbx_description
1 polymer ?
#
loop_
_entity_poly.entity_id
_entity_poly.type
_entity_poly.pdbx_seq_one_letter_code
_entity_poly.pdbx_strand_id
1 'polypeptide(L)'
;VRRSFDSFRPLMKKQDMQFSISCSPEPFNAYFDPDKLDKILYNLLSNASKYSRHGGMISIRLTCMEENLACLVVKDNGPGIAKEAQKNLFKRFYEGDYRKFKTIGTGIGLSLVRDLVVLHHGTITAESEEGQGTEFTVTFPVLRTAYAEEEIDSNLSGVIPDVEEIVEADAVEKEEEGADTTPSRSLLIVEDSEDLLNLMVKLLGTDYVIYTATNGREAIEVVEVEDIDLIVSDVMMPEMSGK
;
A
#
# COMPACT_ATOMS: atom_id res chain seq x y z
N VAL A 1 -0.57 3.54 12.78
CA VAL A 1 -1.21 4.71 12.15
C VAL A 1 -0.28 5.93 12.15
N ARG A 2 0.24 6.43 13.30
CA ARG A 2 1.14 7.61 13.32
C ARG A 2 2.43 7.36 12.53
N ARG A 3 3.06 6.19 12.69
CA ARG A 3 4.28 5.82 11.97
C ARG A 3 4.09 5.78 10.46
N SER A 4 3.04 5.11 9.99
CA SER A 4 2.68 5.04 8.57
C SER A 4 2.39 6.43 7.99
N PHE A 5 1.76 7.29 8.79
CA PHE A 5 1.50 8.68 8.45
C PHE A 5 2.80 9.50 8.25
N ASP A 6 3.77 9.34 9.12
CA ASP A 6 5.03 10.10 9.05
C ASP A 6 5.77 9.86 7.74
N SER A 7 5.62 8.67 7.12
CA SER A 7 6.18 8.37 5.80
C SER A 7 5.57 9.20 4.66
N PHE A 8 4.34 9.73 4.82
CA PHE A 8 3.69 10.60 3.83
C PHE A 8 3.99 12.09 4.00
N ARG A 9 4.56 12.52 5.14
CA ARG A 9 4.86 13.95 5.40
C ARG A 9 5.66 14.64 4.28
N PRO A 10 6.71 14.02 3.69
CA PRO A 10 7.47 14.66 2.61
C PRO A 10 6.61 14.92 1.37
N LEU A 11 5.76 13.95 1.00
CA LEU A 11 4.86 14.06 -0.16
C LEU A 11 3.82 15.17 0.07
N MET A 12 3.21 15.21 1.25
CA MET A 12 2.24 16.22 1.64
C MET A 12 2.82 17.63 1.60
N LYS A 13 4.04 17.80 2.15
CA LYS A 13 4.75 19.08 2.12
C LYS A 13 5.06 19.53 0.70
N LYS A 14 5.42 18.61 -0.21
CA LYS A 14 5.67 18.92 -1.62
C LYS A 14 4.42 19.43 -2.35
N GLN A 15 3.24 18.96 -1.95
CA GLN A 15 1.95 19.35 -2.53
C GLN A 15 1.22 20.44 -1.76
N ASP A 16 1.86 21.04 -0.74
CA ASP A 16 1.28 22.06 0.16
C ASP A 16 -0.06 21.63 0.80
N MET A 17 -0.20 20.34 1.10
CA MET A 17 -1.42 19.76 1.64
C MET A 17 -1.52 19.95 3.14
N GLN A 18 -2.72 20.27 3.62
CA GLN A 18 -3.04 20.28 5.04
C GLN A 18 -3.41 18.88 5.51
N PHE A 19 -2.99 18.56 6.73
CA PHE A 19 -3.16 17.23 7.26
C PHE A 19 -3.56 17.24 8.74
N SER A 20 -4.48 16.33 9.10
CA SER A 20 -4.86 16.14 10.50
C SER A 20 -4.96 14.64 10.84
N ILE A 21 -4.52 14.31 12.05
CA ILE A 21 -4.67 12.99 12.66
C ILE A 21 -5.35 13.13 14.01
N SER A 22 -6.32 12.25 14.28
CA SER A 22 -6.92 12.11 15.59
C SER A 22 -7.11 10.64 15.95
N CYS A 23 -6.89 10.30 17.22
CA CYS A 23 -7.13 8.97 17.77
C CYS A 23 -7.88 9.12 19.09
N SER A 24 -8.93 8.32 19.29
CA SER A 24 -9.74 8.35 20.53
C SER A 24 -10.31 6.97 20.85
N PRO A 25 -10.13 6.46 22.08
CA PRO A 25 -9.18 6.92 23.10
C PRO A 25 -7.74 6.75 22.64
N GLU A 26 -6.80 7.44 23.26
CA GLU A 26 -5.38 7.29 22.95
C GLU A 26 -4.59 7.03 24.23
N PRO A 27 -3.77 5.94 24.29
CA PRO A 27 -3.71 4.83 23.32
C PRO A 27 -4.83 3.80 23.58
N PHE A 28 -5.09 2.91 22.58
CA PHE A 28 -5.86 1.68 22.80
C PHE A 28 -5.16 0.48 22.11
N ASN A 29 -5.38 -0.71 22.66
CA ASN A 29 -4.81 -1.94 22.13
C ASN A 29 -5.82 -2.62 21.20
N ALA A 30 -5.32 -3.22 20.13
CA ALA A 30 -6.12 -3.99 19.18
C ALA A 30 -5.31 -5.20 18.68
N TYR A 31 -6.00 -6.30 18.43
CA TYR A 31 -5.45 -7.41 17.67
C TYR A 31 -5.64 -7.10 16.19
N PHE A 32 -4.54 -6.90 15.50
CA PHE A 32 -4.52 -6.59 14.07
C PHE A 32 -3.09 -6.81 13.54
N ASP A 33 -2.96 -7.28 12.29
CA ASP A 33 -1.67 -7.36 11.63
C ASP A 33 -1.18 -5.94 11.27
N PRO A 34 -0.07 -5.46 11.87
CA PRO A 34 0.41 -4.11 11.64
C PRO A 34 0.82 -3.86 10.18
N ASP A 35 1.39 -4.86 9.49
CA ASP A 35 1.81 -4.72 8.09
C ASP A 35 0.61 -4.59 7.16
N LYS A 36 -0.49 -5.28 7.48
CA LYS A 36 -1.74 -5.15 6.72
C LYS A 36 -2.40 -3.80 6.97
N LEU A 37 -2.37 -3.29 8.22
CA LEU A 37 -2.86 -1.96 8.53
C LEU A 37 -2.06 -0.88 7.79
N ASP A 38 -0.74 -1.02 7.73
CA ASP A 38 0.13 -0.10 7.00
C ASP A 38 -0.18 -0.11 5.50
N LYS A 39 -0.44 -1.29 4.90
CA LYS A 39 -0.87 -1.40 3.50
C LYS A 39 -2.24 -0.76 3.24
N ILE A 40 -3.21 -0.93 4.15
CA ILE A 40 -4.52 -0.27 4.07
C ILE A 40 -4.34 1.25 4.09
N LEU A 41 -3.63 1.77 5.09
CA LEU A 41 -3.36 3.20 5.24
C LEU A 41 -2.62 3.77 4.03
N TYR A 42 -1.57 3.08 3.57
CA TYR A 42 -0.80 3.49 2.40
C TYR A 42 -1.69 3.68 1.18
N ASN A 43 -2.53 2.69 0.85
CA ASN A 43 -3.40 2.77 -0.32
C ASN A 43 -4.45 3.89 -0.20
N LEU A 44 -5.08 4.05 0.98
CA LEU A 44 -6.07 5.11 1.20
C LEU A 44 -5.43 6.51 1.14
N LEU A 45 -4.27 6.70 1.77
CA LEU A 45 -3.57 7.99 1.78
C LEU A 45 -2.96 8.33 0.41
N SER A 46 -2.40 7.34 -0.28
CA SER A 46 -1.91 7.50 -1.64
C SER A 46 -3.02 7.96 -2.58
N ASN A 47 -4.21 7.35 -2.49
CA ASN A 47 -5.38 7.77 -3.25
C ASN A 47 -5.81 9.20 -2.88
N ALA A 48 -5.94 9.50 -1.58
CA ALA A 48 -6.30 10.83 -1.12
C ALA A 48 -5.32 11.89 -1.62
N SER A 49 -4.00 11.63 -1.51
CA SER A 49 -2.96 12.54 -2.01
C SER A 49 -2.99 12.71 -3.52
N LYS A 50 -3.18 11.60 -4.26
CA LYS A 50 -3.16 11.56 -5.72
C LYS A 50 -4.32 12.35 -6.35
N TYR A 51 -5.50 12.29 -5.73
CA TYR A 51 -6.72 12.91 -6.26
C TYR A 51 -7.06 14.24 -5.60
N SER A 52 -6.44 14.61 -4.48
CA SER A 52 -6.61 15.93 -3.90
C SER A 52 -5.95 17.02 -4.74
N ARG A 53 -6.46 18.26 -4.61
CA ARG A 53 -5.87 19.44 -5.26
C ARG A 53 -4.63 19.87 -4.49
N HIS A 54 -3.77 20.63 -5.15
CA HIS A 54 -2.69 21.37 -4.47
C HIS A 54 -3.31 22.26 -3.37
N GLY A 55 -2.74 22.24 -2.16
CA GLY A 55 -3.32 22.90 -1.00
C GLY A 55 -4.55 22.19 -0.40
N GLY A 56 -4.82 20.94 -0.83
CA GLY A 56 -5.93 20.15 -0.32
C GLY A 56 -5.78 19.73 1.14
N MET A 57 -6.85 19.15 1.69
CA MET A 57 -6.89 18.68 3.08
C MET A 57 -7.16 17.18 3.13
N ILE A 58 -6.36 16.47 3.93
CA ILE A 58 -6.60 15.05 4.27
C ILE A 58 -6.71 14.93 5.78
N SER A 59 -7.70 14.20 6.26
CA SER A 59 -7.84 13.87 7.68
C SER A 59 -7.90 12.37 7.90
N ILE A 60 -7.21 11.90 8.95
CA ILE A 60 -7.32 10.55 9.48
C ILE A 60 -7.94 10.62 10.86
N ARG A 61 -8.94 9.78 11.10
CA ARG A 61 -9.53 9.59 12.41
C ARG A 61 -9.57 8.11 12.72
N LEU A 62 -9.00 7.72 13.85
CA LEU A 62 -9.11 6.37 14.40
C LEU A 62 -9.88 6.46 15.72
N THR A 63 -10.98 5.72 15.81
CA THR A 63 -11.84 5.72 17.00
C THR A 63 -12.11 4.28 17.43
N CYS A 64 -11.92 3.97 18.70
CA CYS A 64 -12.44 2.74 19.27
C CYS A 64 -13.92 2.98 19.64
N MET A 65 -14.79 2.25 18.99
CA MET A 65 -16.24 2.33 19.19
C MET A 65 -16.70 1.40 20.33
N GLU A 66 -17.90 1.60 20.80
CA GLU A 66 -18.60 0.58 21.57
C GLU A 66 -18.64 -0.74 20.76
N GLU A 67 -18.85 -1.88 21.41
CA GLU A 67 -18.83 -3.22 20.80
C GLU A 67 -17.44 -3.73 20.35
N ASN A 68 -16.35 -3.11 20.85
CA ASN A 68 -14.99 -3.55 20.56
C ASN A 68 -14.62 -3.51 19.06
N LEU A 69 -15.11 -2.52 18.36
CA LEU A 69 -14.77 -2.20 16.99
C LEU A 69 -13.86 -0.96 16.93
N ALA A 70 -12.86 -0.99 16.09
CA ALA A 70 -12.16 0.21 15.68
C ALA A 70 -12.73 0.73 14.36
N CYS A 71 -12.84 2.05 14.26
CA CYS A 71 -13.29 2.75 13.07
C CYS A 71 -12.15 3.68 12.60
N LEU A 72 -11.61 3.38 11.44
CA LEU A 72 -10.61 4.20 10.76
C LEU A 72 -11.31 4.97 9.62
N VAL A 73 -11.26 6.29 9.69
CA VAL A 73 -11.80 7.18 8.65
C VAL A 73 -10.66 7.93 7.98
N VAL A 74 -10.59 7.87 6.66
CA VAL A 74 -9.69 8.67 5.83
C VAL A 74 -10.55 9.54 4.92
N LYS A 75 -10.44 10.85 5.07
CA LYS A 75 -11.22 11.83 4.33
C LYS A 75 -10.33 12.82 3.60
N ASP A 76 -10.66 13.10 2.36
CA ASP A 76 -10.07 14.15 1.54
C ASP A 76 -11.13 15.17 1.09
N ASN A 77 -10.67 16.33 0.64
CA ASN A 77 -11.51 17.36 0.02
C ASN A 77 -11.24 17.49 -1.49
N GLY A 78 -10.93 16.38 -2.13
CA GLY A 78 -10.67 16.29 -3.57
C GLY A 78 -11.91 16.47 -4.45
N PRO A 79 -11.85 16.04 -5.72
CA PRO A 79 -12.94 16.21 -6.67
C PRO A 79 -14.16 15.33 -6.39
N GLY A 80 -14.05 14.38 -5.46
CA GLY A 80 -15.09 13.40 -5.21
C GLY A 80 -15.24 12.37 -6.34
N ILE A 81 -16.20 11.49 -6.19
CA ILE A 81 -16.42 10.32 -7.06
C ILE A 81 -17.89 10.27 -7.48
N ALA A 82 -18.15 10.19 -8.76
CA ALA A 82 -19.50 10.07 -9.32
C ALA A 82 -20.24 8.83 -8.77
N LYS A 83 -21.55 8.92 -8.55
CA LYS A 83 -22.36 7.83 -7.93
C LYS A 83 -22.28 6.52 -8.70
N GLU A 84 -22.19 6.56 -10.01
CA GLU A 84 -22.07 5.39 -10.87
C GLU A 84 -20.72 4.68 -10.65
N ALA A 85 -19.65 5.47 -10.47
CA ALA A 85 -18.30 4.98 -10.22
C ALA A 85 -18.16 4.36 -8.83
N GLN A 86 -18.84 4.90 -7.82
CA GLN A 86 -18.77 4.40 -6.43
C GLN A 86 -19.16 2.93 -6.31
N LYS A 87 -20.10 2.44 -7.11
CA LYS A 87 -20.53 1.02 -7.11
C LYS A 87 -19.44 0.04 -7.52
N ASN A 88 -18.39 0.52 -8.16
CA ASN A 88 -17.32 -0.31 -8.72
C ASN A 88 -15.95 -0.04 -8.08
N LEU A 89 -15.85 0.88 -7.13
CA LEU A 89 -14.58 1.34 -6.53
C LEU A 89 -13.68 0.22 -6.02
N PHE A 90 -14.27 -0.83 -5.49
CA PHE A 90 -13.55 -1.96 -4.89
C PHE A 90 -13.40 -3.16 -5.85
N LYS A 91 -13.74 -3.01 -7.13
CA LYS A 91 -13.48 -4.05 -8.14
C LYS A 91 -12.03 -3.96 -8.62
N ARG A 92 -11.40 -5.12 -8.82
CA ARG A 92 -10.04 -5.18 -9.37
C ARG A 92 -10.00 -4.60 -10.77
N PHE A 93 -8.92 -3.87 -11.08
CA PHE A 93 -8.68 -3.23 -12.37
C PHE A 93 -9.75 -2.19 -12.77
N TYR A 94 -10.50 -1.67 -11.79
CA TYR A 94 -11.43 -0.60 -12.03
C TYR A 94 -10.73 0.75 -11.92
N GLU A 95 -10.56 1.43 -13.03
CA GLU A 95 -9.90 2.73 -13.11
C GLU A 95 -10.88 3.92 -13.12
N GLY A 96 -12.19 3.68 -13.23
CA GLY A 96 -13.20 4.75 -13.33
C GLY A 96 -12.95 5.70 -14.49
N ASP A 97 -13.64 6.86 -14.49
CA ASP A 97 -13.44 7.96 -15.48
C ASP A 97 -12.20 8.84 -15.14
N TYR A 98 -11.26 8.33 -14.34
CA TYR A 98 -10.08 9.06 -13.88
C TYR A 98 -9.09 9.43 -14.99
N ARG A 99 -9.30 8.97 -16.23
CA ARG A 99 -8.58 9.44 -17.44
C ARG A 99 -8.61 10.98 -17.58
N LYS A 100 -9.63 11.64 -17.01
CA LYS A 100 -9.73 13.10 -16.96
C LYS A 100 -8.65 13.77 -16.10
N PHE A 101 -8.07 13.05 -15.13
CA PHE A 101 -7.12 13.62 -14.17
C PHE A 101 -5.64 13.31 -14.50
N LYS A 102 -5.35 12.66 -15.65
CA LYS A 102 -3.98 12.28 -16.07
C LYS A 102 -3.20 11.49 -15.00
N THR A 103 -3.90 10.80 -14.12
CA THR A 103 -3.29 10.07 -13.02
C THR A 103 -3.38 8.58 -13.32
N ILE A 104 -2.24 7.95 -13.54
CA ILE A 104 -2.12 6.52 -13.82
C ILE A 104 -2.28 5.78 -12.49
N GLY A 105 -3.20 4.82 -12.43
CA GLY A 105 -3.39 3.91 -11.31
C GLY A 105 -3.58 2.50 -11.83
N THR A 106 -3.13 1.51 -11.10
CA THR A 106 -3.26 0.09 -11.46
C THR A 106 -4.69 -0.45 -11.28
N GLY A 107 -5.59 0.32 -10.65
CA GLY A 107 -6.95 -0.14 -10.31
C GLY A 107 -6.97 -1.27 -9.27
N ILE A 108 -5.84 -1.56 -8.60
CA ILE A 108 -5.71 -2.67 -7.64
C ILE A 108 -5.79 -2.18 -6.19
N GLY A 109 -5.39 -0.94 -5.89
CA GLY A 109 -5.21 -0.45 -4.53
C GLY A 109 -6.46 -0.59 -3.64
N LEU A 110 -7.63 -0.12 -4.10
CA LEU A 110 -8.87 -0.21 -3.30
C LEU A 110 -9.42 -1.63 -3.20
N SER A 111 -9.24 -2.46 -4.21
CA SER A 111 -9.62 -3.88 -4.12
C SER A 111 -8.74 -4.61 -3.11
N LEU A 112 -7.43 -4.32 -3.07
CA LEU A 112 -6.52 -4.83 -2.05
C LEU A 112 -6.93 -4.37 -0.65
N VAL A 113 -7.27 -3.09 -0.47
CA VAL A 113 -7.77 -2.59 0.81
C VAL A 113 -8.98 -3.39 1.27
N ARG A 114 -9.98 -3.60 0.40
CA ARG A 114 -11.16 -4.39 0.72
C ARG A 114 -10.78 -5.83 1.11
N ASP A 115 -9.91 -6.48 0.34
CA ASP A 115 -9.52 -7.87 0.60
C ASP A 115 -8.78 -7.98 1.97
N LEU A 116 -7.91 -7.03 2.30
CA LEU A 116 -7.23 -6.96 3.61
C LEU A 116 -8.18 -6.67 4.77
N VAL A 117 -9.16 -5.78 4.57
CA VAL A 117 -10.18 -5.47 5.58
C VAL A 117 -11.07 -6.68 5.84
N VAL A 118 -11.51 -7.39 4.80
CA VAL A 118 -12.29 -8.62 4.93
C VAL A 118 -11.49 -9.72 5.63
N LEU A 119 -10.19 -9.85 5.35
CA LEU A 119 -9.29 -10.78 6.05
C LEU A 119 -9.27 -10.54 7.56
N HIS A 120 -9.48 -9.31 8.01
CA HIS A 120 -9.56 -8.93 9.42
C HIS A 120 -11.00 -8.86 9.94
N HIS A 121 -11.95 -9.55 9.31
CA HIS A 121 -13.37 -9.59 9.69
C HIS A 121 -14.01 -8.20 9.74
N GLY A 122 -13.45 -7.25 8.98
CA GLY A 122 -13.88 -5.86 8.93
C GLY A 122 -14.78 -5.53 7.75
N THR A 123 -15.17 -4.26 7.69
CA THR A 123 -15.91 -3.70 6.55
C THR A 123 -15.28 -2.40 6.07
N ILE A 124 -15.43 -2.10 4.78
CA ILE A 124 -15.04 -0.82 4.20
C ILE A 124 -16.21 -0.23 3.41
N THR A 125 -16.44 1.06 3.60
CA THR A 125 -17.40 1.85 2.83
C THR A 125 -16.73 3.11 2.29
N ALA A 126 -17.33 3.68 1.25
CA ALA A 126 -16.91 4.96 0.68
C ALA A 126 -18.14 5.87 0.53
N GLU A 127 -18.04 7.07 1.05
CA GLU A 127 -19.00 8.14 0.86
C GLU A 127 -18.32 9.27 0.10
N SER A 128 -18.91 9.69 -1.01
CA SER A 128 -18.31 10.71 -1.87
C SER A 128 -19.39 11.49 -2.61
N GLU A 129 -19.13 12.77 -2.77
CA GLU A 129 -19.94 13.68 -3.59
C GLU A 129 -19.00 14.47 -4.51
N GLU A 130 -19.38 14.58 -5.78
CA GLU A 130 -18.58 15.33 -6.75
C GLU A 130 -18.36 16.79 -6.30
N GLY A 131 -17.11 17.20 -6.24
CA GLY A 131 -16.68 18.52 -5.78
C GLY A 131 -16.51 18.65 -4.25
N GLN A 132 -16.93 17.68 -3.44
CA GLN A 132 -16.90 17.73 -1.97
C GLN A 132 -15.80 16.84 -1.36
N GLY A 133 -15.22 15.93 -2.14
CA GLY A 133 -14.20 15.00 -1.67
C GLY A 133 -14.74 13.58 -1.44
N THR A 134 -13.91 12.77 -0.76
CA THR A 134 -14.22 11.37 -0.49
C THR A 134 -13.89 11.04 0.95
N GLU A 135 -14.74 10.21 1.57
CA GLU A 135 -14.54 9.66 2.90
C GLU A 135 -14.59 8.13 2.82
N PHE A 136 -13.46 7.49 3.14
CA PHE A 136 -13.39 6.04 3.31
C PHE A 136 -13.50 5.70 4.79
N THR A 137 -14.42 4.81 5.13
CA THR A 137 -14.61 4.31 6.49
C THR A 137 -14.31 2.82 6.54
N VAL A 138 -13.34 2.43 7.36
CA VAL A 138 -12.95 1.04 7.63
C VAL A 138 -13.31 0.72 9.07
N THR A 139 -14.03 -0.39 9.30
CA THR A 139 -14.27 -0.92 10.64
C THR A 139 -13.65 -2.31 10.77
N PHE A 140 -13.10 -2.62 11.94
CA PHE A 140 -12.56 -3.95 12.24
C PHE A 140 -12.63 -4.24 13.74
N PRO A 141 -12.81 -5.53 14.13
CA PRO A 141 -12.81 -5.93 15.52
C PRO A 141 -11.42 -5.76 16.15
N VAL A 142 -11.39 -5.40 17.44
CA VAL A 142 -10.12 -5.16 18.16
C VAL A 142 -9.77 -6.25 19.16
N LEU A 143 -10.73 -7.12 19.51
CA LEU A 143 -10.50 -8.18 20.49
C LEU A 143 -9.91 -9.43 19.88
N ARG A 144 -9.05 -10.11 20.64
CA ARG A 144 -8.52 -11.42 20.29
C ARG A 144 -9.62 -12.45 19.97
N THR A 145 -10.73 -12.40 20.69
CA THR A 145 -11.85 -13.34 20.53
C THR A 145 -12.59 -13.24 19.20
N ALA A 146 -12.32 -12.20 18.41
CA ALA A 146 -12.86 -12.05 17.07
C ALA A 146 -12.09 -12.87 16.01
N TYR A 147 -10.95 -13.47 16.37
CA TYR A 147 -10.05 -14.19 15.48
C TYR A 147 -9.90 -15.64 15.96
N ALA A 148 -9.80 -16.57 15.02
CA ALA A 148 -9.49 -17.97 15.32
C ALA A 148 -8.03 -18.12 15.80
N GLU A 149 -7.71 -19.21 16.52
CA GLU A 149 -6.35 -19.44 17.04
C GLU A 149 -5.32 -19.52 15.91
N GLU A 150 -5.70 -20.05 14.75
CA GLU A 150 -4.85 -20.19 13.57
C GLU A 150 -4.55 -18.85 12.88
N GLU A 151 -5.35 -17.83 13.15
CA GLU A 151 -5.18 -16.46 12.61
C GLU A 151 -4.27 -15.61 13.50
N ILE A 152 -3.90 -16.10 14.69
CA ILE A 152 -3.13 -15.34 15.67
C ILE A 152 -1.69 -15.84 15.68
N ASP A 153 -0.75 -14.97 15.30
CA ASP A 153 0.67 -15.23 15.49
C ASP A 153 1.04 -15.01 16.97
N SER A 154 1.25 -16.12 17.70
CA SER A 154 1.63 -16.12 19.11
C SER A 154 3.05 -15.58 19.38
N ASN A 155 3.89 -15.49 18.36
CA ASN A 155 5.25 -14.94 18.48
C ASN A 155 5.28 -13.40 18.46
N LEU A 156 4.19 -12.78 17.98
CA LEU A 156 4.02 -11.33 17.97
C LEU A 156 3.25 -10.80 19.19
N SER A 157 3.22 -11.56 20.30
CA SER A 157 2.64 -11.08 21.58
C SER A 157 3.34 -9.80 22.03
N GLY A 158 2.76 -8.68 21.61
CA GLY A 158 3.36 -7.37 21.63
C GLY A 158 3.82 -6.91 23.01
N VAL A 159 5.08 -6.81 23.15
CA VAL A 159 5.69 -5.71 23.91
C VAL A 159 5.68 -4.52 22.96
N ILE A 160 4.84 -3.51 23.23
CA ILE A 160 5.07 -2.18 22.66
C ILE A 160 6.37 -1.73 23.31
N PRO A 161 7.50 -1.62 22.58
CA PRO A 161 8.69 -1.03 23.16
C PRO A 161 8.33 0.41 23.53
N ASP A 162 8.58 0.80 24.77
CA ASP A 162 8.49 2.20 25.18
C ASP A 162 9.33 3.04 24.22
N VAL A 163 8.75 4.15 23.76
CA VAL A 163 9.25 4.99 22.67
C VAL A 163 10.62 5.65 22.99
N GLU A 164 11.17 5.43 24.17
CA GLU A 164 12.46 6.01 24.61
C GLU A 164 13.71 5.16 24.28
N GLU A 165 13.57 3.90 23.84
CA GLU A 165 14.70 3.00 23.58
C GLU A 165 15.09 2.80 22.10
N ILE A 166 14.45 3.48 21.16
CA ILE A 166 14.70 3.25 19.71
C ILE A 166 15.69 4.28 19.10
N VAL A 167 16.42 5.03 19.89
CA VAL A 167 17.38 6.03 19.34
C VAL A 167 18.82 5.48 19.20
N GLU A 168 19.12 4.26 19.68
CA GLU A 168 20.49 3.74 19.66
C GLU A 168 20.70 2.35 19.03
N ALA A 169 19.79 1.83 18.21
CA ALA A 169 19.93 0.49 17.62
C ALA A 169 20.05 0.48 16.08
N ASP A 170 20.72 1.46 15.49
CA ASP A 170 21.09 1.43 14.07
C ASP A 170 22.59 1.11 13.86
N ALA A 171 23.13 0.19 14.64
CA ALA A 171 24.45 -0.40 14.39
C ALA A 171 24.48 -1.84 14.90
N VAL A 172 23.70 -2.73 14.30
CA VAL A 172 23.98 -4.16 14.40
C VAL A 172 24.49 -4.62 13.04
N GLU A 173 25.80 -4.81 13.01
CA GLU A 173 26.52 -5.54 11.98
C GLU A 173 25.81 -6.86 11.73
N LYS A 174 25.38 -7.09 10.48
CA LYS A 174 25.00 -8.41 10.02
C LYS A 174 26.25 -9.26 10.03
N GLU A 175 26.34 -10.18 10.98
CA GLU A 175 27.25 -11.30 10.86
C GLU A 175 26.85 -12.09 9.62
N GLU A 176 27.77 -12.13 8.67
CA GLU A 176 27.72 -12.98 7.49
C GLU A 176 27.85 -14.44 7.95
N GLU A 177 26.71 -15.13 8.12
CA GLU A 177 26.75 -16.58 8.01
C GLU A 177 26.77 -16.94 6.52
N GLY A 178 27.93 -17.35 6.07
CA GLY A 178 28.19 -17.81 4.71
C GLY A 178 27.35 -19.04 4.38
N ALA A 179 26.34 -18.84 3.56
CA ALA A 179 25.82 -19.85 2.65
C ALA A 179 26.08 -19.34 1.23
N ASP A 180 27.00 -19.97 0.57
CA ASP A 180 27.34 -19.79 -0.83
C ASP A 180 26.16 -20.28 -1.69
N THR A 181 25.11 -19.44 -1.80
CA THR A 181 23.98 -19.67 -2.70
C THR A 181 24.06 -18.61 -3.82
N THR A 182 24.86 -18.94 -4.84
CA THR A 182 24.67 -18.28 -6.14
C THR A 182 23.19 -18.41 -6.54
N PRO A 183 22.51 -17.31 -6.89
CA PRO A 183 21.12 -17.38 -7.34
C PRO A 183 21.05 -18.32 -8.54
N SER A 184 20.21 -19.37 -8.45
CA SER A 184 20.13 -20.42 -9.48
C SER A 184 18.96 -20.17 -10.45
N ARG A 185 18.15 -19.12 -10.24
CA ARG A 185 16.99 -18.80 -11.08
C ARG A 185 17.13 -17.43 -11.70
N SER A 186 16.76 -17.33 -12.97
CA SER A 186 16.77 -16.10 -13.75
C SER A 186 15.40 -15.43 -13.74
N LEU A 187 15.41 -14.10 -13.57
CA LEU A 187 14.20 -13.28 -13.54
C LEU A 187 14.37 -12.10 -14.50
N LEU A 188 13.49 -11.99 -15.49
CA LEU A 188 13.38 -10.79 -16.33
C LEU A 188 12.35 -9.83 -15.77
N ILE A 189 12.77 -8.59 -15.51
CA ILE A 189 11.90 -7.49 -15.08
C ILE A 189 11.71 -6.54 -16.26
N VAL A 190 10.45 -6.30 -16.64
CA VAL A 190 10.07 -5.42 -17.75
C VAL A 190 9.26 -4.25 -17.21
N GLU A 191 9.85 -3.07 -17.18
CA GLU A 191 9.27 -1.88 -16.52
C GLU A 191 9.82 -0.62 -17.20
N ASP A 192 8.95 0.31 -17.61
CA ASP A 192 9.32 1.54 -18.31
C ASP A 192 9.81 2.66 -17.36
N SER A 193 9.52 2.54 -16.07
CA SER A 193 10.02 3.44 -15.04
C SER A 193 11.40 2.98 -14.55
N GLU A 194 12.46 3.72 -14.90
CA GLU A 194 13.83 3.43 -14.45
C GLU A 194 13.95 3.38 -12.92
N ASP A 195 13.22 4.26 -12.20
CA ASP A 195 13.25 4.31 -10.74
C ASP A 195 12.66 3.03 -10.11
N LEU A 196 11.55 2.53 -10.68
CA LEU A 196 10.90 1.30 -10.22
C LEU A 196 11.73 0.07 -10.63
N LEU A 197 12.26 0.05 -11.84
CA LEU A 197 13.14 -1.01 -12.31
C LEU A 197 14.37 -1.17 -11.39
N ASN A 198 15.05 -0.05 -11.06
CA ASN A 198 16.20 -0.04 -10.16
C ASN A 198 15.83 -0.51 -8.75
N LEU A 199 14.66 -0.14 -8.24
CA LEU A 199 14.18 -0.60 -6.96
C LEU A 199 13.95 -2.12 -6.96
N MET A 200 13.30 -2.66 -8.00
CA MET A 200 13.04 -4.10 -8.11
C MET A 200 14.34 -4.90 -8.24
N VAL A 201 15.29 -4.43 -9.03
CA VAL A 201 16.63 -5.03 -9.15
C VAL A 201 17.32 -5.09 -7.77
N LYS A 202 17.27 -4.01 -7.00
CA LYS A 202 17.88 -3.96 -5.66
C LYS A 202 17.20 -4.90 -4.66
N LEU A 203 15.88 -5.06 -4.75
CA LEU A 203 15.11 -5.90 -3.84
C LEU A 203 15.24 -7.40 -4.15
N LEU A 204 15.35 -7.77 -5.43
CA LEU A 204 15.29 -9.16 -5.89
C LEU A 204 16.66 -9.72 -6.29
N GLY A 205 17.66 -8.87 -6.43
CA GLY A 205 19.00 -9.26 -6.92
C GLY A 205 19.79 -10.14 -5.95
N THR A 206 19.36 -10.29 -4.69
CA THR A 206 19.94 -11.27 -3.74
C THR A 206 19.48 -12.70 -4.01
N ASP A 207 18.26 -12.87 -4.57
CA ASP A 207 17.60 -14.16 -4.69
C ASP A 207 17.57 -14.67 -6.14
N TYR A 208 17.74 -13.79 -7.12
CA TYR A 208 17.64 -14.07 -8.56
C TYR A 208 18.78 -13.47 -9.36
N VAL A 209 19.12 -14.11 -10.49
CA VAL A 209 19.90 -13.49 -11.55
C VAL A 209 18.95 -12.58 -12.34
N ILE A 210 19.12 -11.25 -12.25
CA ILE A 210 18.19 -10.29 -12.81
C ILE A 210 18.60 -9.85 -14.21
N TYR A 211 17.65 -9.96 -15.13
CA TYR A 211 17.67 -9.32 -16.45
C TYR A 211 16.64 -8.20 -16.47
N THR A 212 16.86 -7.15 -17.24
CA THR A 212 15.98 -5.98 -17.30
C THR A 212 15.65 -5.60 -18.72
N ALA A 213 14.43 -5.09 -18.93
CA ALA A 213 13.99 -4.49 -20.17
C ALA A 213 13.07 -3.30 -19.86
N THR A 214 13.11 -2.24 -20.67
CA THR A 214 12.30 -1.05 -20.48
C THR A 214 11.02 -1.05 -21.32
N ASN A 215 10.86 -2.02 -22.20
CA ASN A 215 9.69 -2.22 -23.05
C ASN A 215 9.59 -3.66 -23.55
N GLY A 216 8.44 -4.00 -24.15
CA GLY A 216 8.18 -5.36 -24.61
C GLY A 216 9.10 -5.84 -25.75
N ARG A 217 9.67 -4.93 -26.55
CA ARG A 217 10.61 -5.31 -27.63
C ARG A 217 11.93 -5.76 -27.04
N GLU A 218 12.51 -4.99 -26.13
CA GLU A 218 13.72 -5.36 -25.40
C GLU A 218 13.53 -6.67 -24.64
N ALA A 219 12.34 -6.86 -24.03
CA ALA A 219 12.01 -8.08 -23.32
C ALA A 219 12.08 -9.33 -24.22
N ILE A 220 11.57 -9.24 -25.46
CA ILE A 220 11.65 -10.34 -26.45
C ILE A 220 13.11 -10.63 -26.82
N GLU A 221 13.92 -9.59 -27.06
CA GLU A 221 15.34 -9.75 -27.37
C GLU A 221 16.12 -10.47 -26.27
N VAL A 222 15.79 -10.16 -24.99
CA VAL A 222 16.40 -10.83 -23.84
C VAL A 222 15.97 -12.30 -23.77
N VAL A 223 14.68 -12.61 -23.95
CA VAL A 223 14.17 -14.00 -23.89
C VAL A 223 14.68 -14.87 -25.06
N GLU A 224 15.01 -14.26 -26.20
CA GLU A 224 15.61 -14.99 -27.34
C GLU A 224 17.06 -15.40 -27.10
N VAL A 225 17.78 -14.73 -26.20
CA VAL A 225 19.21 -14.91 -25.94
C VAL A 225 19.49 -15.64 -24.63
N GLU A 226 18.67 -15.34 -23.60
CA GLU A 226 18.88 -15.77 -22.23
C GLU A 226 17.80 -16.79 -21.81
N ASP A 227 18.18 -17.77 -20.99
CA ASP A 227 17.25 -18.74 -20.41
C ASP A 227 16.58 -18.14 -19.17
N ILE A 228 15.35 -17.68 -19.33
CA ILE A 228 14.58 -16.96 -18.30
C ILE A 228 13.56 -17.88 -17.65
N ASP A 229 13.69 -18.06 -16.30
CA ASP A 229 12.78 -18.87 -15.51
C ASP A 229 11.46 -18.16 -15.21
N LEU A 230 11.51 -16.82 -15.00
CA LEU A 230 10.37 -16.02 -14.62
C LEU A 230 10.41 -14.64 -15.25
N ILE A 231 9.26 -14.14 -15.69
CA ILE A 231 9.10 -12.78 -16.21
C ILE A 231 8.11 -12.01 -15.33
N VAL A 232 8.52 -10.83 -14.88
CA VAL A 232 7.65 -9.83 -14.23
C VAL A 232 7.57 -8.62 -15.14
N SER A 233 6.38 -8.34 -15.67
CA SER A 233 6.15 -7.26 -16.62
C SER A 233 5.04 -6.34 -16.19
N ASP A 234 5.23 -5.02 -16.32
CA ASP A 234 4.09 -4.11 -16.36
C ASP A 234 3.26 -4.40 -17.62
N VAL A 235 1.94 -4.21 -17.50
CA VAL A 235 0.98 -4.44 -18.59
C VAL A 235 0.81 -3.18 -19.45
N MET A 236 1.13 -2.00 -18.91
CA MET A 236 0.85 -0.71 -19.54
C MET A 236 2.12 0.07 -19.89
N MET A 237 2.91 -0.45 -20.82
CA MET A 237 4.11 0.20 -21.30
C MET A 237 3.91 0.86 -22.67
N PRO A 238 4.63 1.97 -22.97
CA PRO A 238 4.69 2.54 -24.32
C PRO A 238 5.29 1.52 -25.32
N GLU A 239 4.90 1.62 -26.58
CA GLU A 239 5.39 0.84 -27.74
C GLU A 239 4.93 -0.62 -27.81
N MET A 240 4.83 -1.37 -26.73
CA MET A 240 4.33 -2.74 -26.74
C MET A 240 3.81 -3.10 -25.34
N SER A 241 2.50 -3.31 -25.22
CA SER A 241 1.91 -3.74 -23.93
C SER A 241 2.25 -5.19 -23.62
N GLY A 242 2.46 -5.52 -22.36
CA GLY A 242 2.82 -6.86 -21.88
C GLY A 242 1.69 -7.92 -22.01
N LYS A 243 0.92 -7.88 -23.12
CA LYS A 243 -0.13 -8.87 -23.45
C LYS A 243 0.36 -9.78 -24.55
#